data_8a47034fbbc28d50c8896c353c5bebb1
#
_entry.id   8a47034fbbc28d50c8896c353c5bebb1
#
_cell.length_a   1.000
_cell.length_b   1.000
_cell.length_c   1.000
_cell.angle_alpha   90.00
_cell.angle_beta   90.00
_cell.angle_gamma   90.00
#
_symmetry.space_group_name_H-M   'P 1'
#
loop_
_entity.id
_entity.type
_entity.pdbx_description
1 polymer ?
#
loop_
_entity_poly.entity_id
_entity_poly.type
_entity_poly.pdbx_seq_one_letter_code
_entity_poly.pdbx_strand_id
1 'polypeptide(L)'
;MKRIIFLFILTIVMAAAQAQPPMAEGPDMPNRHMRHGQRHHRPPFDPAKFEKELEQFIVTEAALTPSESAKFFPVFREMRKKLMSYFSDMQRNRFVDTSDNKACERAIREADQRDLDLKLLQREYHEKFMVILSPAKAMKVIRAEEKFHRQIFKKAARRDARR
;
A
#
# COMPACT_ATOMS: atom_id res chain seq x y z
N MET A 1 9.39 16.43 -4.57
CA MET A 1 9.77 15.39 -3.62
C MET A 1 8.59 14.81 -2.80
N LYS A 2 7.48 15.53 -2.56
CA LYS A 2 6.31 15.00 -1.80
C LYS A 2 5.42 14.01 -2.57
N ARG A 3 5.54 13.90 -3.89
CA ARG A 3 4.66 13.08 -4.76
C ARG A 3 5.14 11.64 -4.95
N ILE A 4 6.41 11.35 -4.72
CA ILE A 4 7.02 10.01 -4.83
C ILE A 4 6.65 9.11 -3.64
N ILE A 5 6.27 9.71 -2.51
CA ILE A 5 5.92 8.98 -1.28
C ILE A 5 4.65 8.13 -1.44
N PHE A 6 3.75 8.50 -2.35
CA PHE A 6 2.47 7.79 -2.54
C PHE A 6 2.66 6.40 -3.17
N LEU A 7 3.62 6.25 -4.07
CA LEU A 7 3.93 4.96 -4.72
C LEU A 7 4.68 4.01 -3.78
N PHE A 8 5.50 4.55 -2.86
CA PHE A 8 6.28 3.72 -1.91
C PHE A 8 5.44 3.11 -0.77
N ILE A 9 4.32 3.71 -0.39
CA ILE A 9 3.54 3.26 0.78
C ILE A 9 2.83 1.93 0.51
N LEU A 10 2.41 1.69 -0.72
CA LEU A 10 1.68 0.46 -1.05
C LEU A 10 2.60 -0.75 -1.25
N THR A 11 3.87 -0.55 -1.64
CA THR A 11 4.83 -1.64 -1.87
C THR A 11 5.38 -2.27 -0.59
N ILE A 12 5.43 -1.53 0.52
CA ILE A 12 6.03 -2.03 1.78
C ILE A 12 5.11 -3.01 2.52
N VAL A 13 3.80 -2.93 2.33
CA VAL A 13 2.86 -3.85 3.00
C VAL A 13 2.99 -5.29 2.49
N MET A 14 3.46 -5.50 1.26
CA MET A 14 3.63 -6.83 0.64
C MET A 14 5.02 -7.46 0.86
N ALA A 15 6.04 -6.68 1.22
CA ALA A 15 7.44 -7.16 1.27
C ALA A 15 7.80 -7.96 2.54
N ALA A 16 6.91 -8.06 3.53
CA ALA A 16 7.21 -8.72 4.82
C ALA A 16 7.02 -10.25 4.82
N ALA A 17 6.69 -10.89 3.69
CA ALA A 17 6.29 -12.29 3.69
C ALA A 17 7.36 -13.30 3.21
N GLN A 18 8.52 -12.88 2.68
CA GLN A 18 9.50 -13.86 2.14
C GLN A 18 10.94 -13.39 2.35
N ALA A 19 11.55 -13.81 3.45
CA ALA A 19 12.99 -14.00 3.55
C ALA A 19 13.28 -15.16 4.51
N GLN A 20 13.36 -16.37 3.97
CA GLN A 20 14.06 -17.47 4.62
C GLN A 20 15.41 -17.63 3.92
N PRO A 21 16.55 -17.45 4.61
CA PRO A 21 17.84 -17.82 4.07
C PRO A 21 18.02 -19.36 4.12
N PRO A 22 18.79 -19.96 3.19
CA PRO A 22 19.06 -21.39 3.18
C PRO A 22 19.89 -21.80 4.42
N MET A 23 19.52 -22.92 5.01
CA MET A 23 20.20 -23.53 6.13
C MET A 23 21.58 -24.05 5.68
N ALA A 24 22.65 -23.48 6.24
CA ALA A 24 23.96 -24.10 6.22
C ALA A 24 24.07 -25.04 7.44
N GLU A 25 24.32 -26.31 7.21
CA GLU A 25 24.67 -27.27 8.23
C GLU A 25 26.06 -26.93 8.82
N GLY A 26 26.09 -26.59 10.11
CA GLY A 26 27.31 -26.37 10.86
C GLY A 26 27.35 -27.32 12.06
N PRO A 27 28.56 -27.66 12.59
CA PRO A 27 28.77 -28.80 13.47
C PRO A 27 28.19 -28.63 14.88
N ASP A 28 27.83 -29.77 15.45
CA ASP A 28 27.25 -30.03 16.75
C ASP A 28 27.85 -29.18 17.89
N MET A 29 27.02 -28.34 18.55
CA MET A 29 27.35 -27.67 19.79
C MET A 29 26.39 -28.08 20.91
N PRO A 30 26.89 -28.30 22.17
CA PRO A 30 26.08 -28.87 23.22
C PRO A 30 25.00 -27.94 23.74
N ASN A 31 23.86 -28.54 23.93
CA ASN A 31 22.58 -28.15 24.49
C ASN A 31 22.62 -26.95 25.48
N ARG A 32 22.52 -25.72 24.97
CA ARG A 32 22.16 -24.55 25.76
C ARG A 32 20.65 -24.47 25.77
N HIS A 33 20.04 -24.63 26.94
CA HIS A 33 18.63 -24.42 27.20
C HIS A 33 18.13 -23.17 26.46
N MET A 34 17.50 -23.36 25.29
CA MET A 34 16.86 -22.31 24.56
C MET A 34 15.69 -21.80 25.40
N ARG A 35 15.86 -20.64 26.03
CA ARG A 35 14.74 -19.80 26.42
C ARG A 35 13.89 -19.63 25.18
N HIS A 36 12.73 -20.28 25.13
CA HIS A 36 11.68 -20.03 24.18
C HIS A 36 11.28 -18.58 24.36
N GLY A 37 11.96 -17.67 23.64
CA GLY A 37 11.50 -16.31 23.45
C GLY A 37 10.14 -16.43 22.78
N GLN A 38 9.08 -16.02 23.48
CA GLN A 38 7.75 -15.90 22.92
C GLN A 38 7.87 -15.07 21.65
N ARG A 39 7.88 -15.75 20.50
CA ARG A 39 7.71 -15.09 19.22
C ARG A 39 6.32 -14.49 19.29
N HIS A 40 6.22 -13.20 19.58
CA HIS A 40 4.97 -12.48 19.47
C HIS A 40 4.44 -12.69 18.05
N HIS A 41 3.51 -13.61 17.91
CA HIS A 41 2.82 -13.88 16.66
C HIS A 41 2.19 -12.56 16.19
N ARG A 42 2.77 -11.99 15.15
CA ARG A 42 2.20 -10.82 14.47
C ARG A 42 0.85 -11.27 13.92
N PRO A 43 -0.28 -10.71 14.35
CA PRO A 43 -1.55 -11.08 13.73
C PRO A 43 -1.43 -10.82 12.23
N PRO A 44 -1.90 -11.73 11.38
CA PRO A 44 -1.85 -11.55 9.94
C PRO A 44 -2.55 -10.25 9.57
N PHE A 45 -2.07 -9.59 8.51
CA PHE A 45 -2.71 -8.40 7.98
C PHE A 45 -4.12 -8.77 7.52
N ASP A 46 -5.11 -8.06 8.05
CA ASP A 46 -6.52 -8.21 7.68
C ASP A 46 -6.93 -7.08 6.74
N PRO A 47 -7.07 -7.36 5.43
CA PRO A 47 -7.46 -6.34 4.44
C PRO A 47 -8.84 -5.74 4.69
N ALA A 48 -9.81 -6.54 5.15
CA ALA A 48 -11.17 -6.07 5.38
C ALA A 48 -11.23 -5.10 6.57
N LYS A 49 -10.50 -5.42 7.64
CA LYS A 49 -10.34 -4.53 8.78
C LYS A 49 -9.67 -3.22 8.39
N PHE A 50 -8.60 -3.30 7.60
CA PHE A 50 -7.89 -2.12 7.11
C PHE A 50 -8.81 -1.22 6.28
N GLU A 51 -9.59 -1.79 5.38
CA GLU A 51 -10.53 -1.04 4.53
C GLU A 51 -11.62 -0.36 5.37
N LYS A 52 -12.18 -1.07 6.34
CA LYS A 52 -13.16 -0.51 7.27
C LYS A 52 -12.59 0.65 8.09
N GLU A 53 -11.38 0.50 8.62
CA GLU A 53 -10.71 1.57 9.38
C GLU A 53 -10.43 2.80 8.50
N LEU A 54 -10.01 2.60 7.25
CA LEU A 54 -9.79 3.68 6.29
C LEU A 54 -11.10 4.43 5.99
N GLU A 55 -12.20 3.71 5.69
CA GLU A 55 -13.49 4.32 5.40
C GLU A 55 -14.02 5.13 6.59
N GLN A 56 -13.94 4.59 7.80
CA GLN A 56 -14.33 5.31 9.02
C GLN A 56 -13.48 6.57 9.23
N PHE A 57 -12.18 6.48 8.96
CA PHE A 57 -11.29 7.62 9.06
C PHE A 57 -11.65 8.71 8.04
N ILE A 58 -11.94 8.34 6.79
CA ILE A 58 -12.38 9.27 5.75
C ILE A 58 -13.70 9.95 6.14
N VAL A 59 -14.69 9.20 6.62
CA VAL A 59 -15.98 9.76 7.09
C VAL A 59 -15.75 10.85 8.12
N THR A 60 -14.90 10.57 9.10
CA THR A 60 -14.59 11.50 10.19
C THR A 60 -13.85 12.75 9.72
N GLU A 61 -12.77 12.58 8.95
CA GLU A 61 -11.92 13.70 8.51
C GLU A 61 -12.57 14.60 7.46
N ALA A 62 -13.38 14.01 6.56
CA ALA A 62 -14.08 14.75 5.52
C ALA A 62 -15.49 15.20 5.94
N ALA A 63 -15.96 14.80 7.13
CA ALA A 63 -17.29 15.05 7.65
C ALA A 63 -18.38 14.65 6.63
N LEU A 64 -18.31 13.40 6.12
CA LEU A 64 -19.28 12.89 5.18
C LEU A 64 -20.59 12.55 5.89
N THR A 65 -21.71 12.96 5.31
CA THR A 65 -23.03 12.53 5.77
C THR A 65 -23.27 11.06 5.39
N PRO A 66 -24.23 10.37 6.03
CA PRO A 66 -24.59 9.01 5.65
C PRO A 66 -24.99 8.87 4.17
N SER A 67 -25.73 9.85 3.63
CA SER A 67 -26.14 9.86 2.23
C SER A 67 -24.95 10.03 1.27
N GLU A 68 -23.99 10.93 1.59
CA GLU A 68 -22.77 11.10 0.81
C GLU A 68 -21.90 9.85 0.86
N SER A 69 -21.74 9.25 2.05
CA SER A 69 -20.97 8.02 2.24
C SER A 69 -21.53 6.85 1.42
N ALA A 70 -22.85 6.68 1.40
CA ALA A 70 -23.52 5.63 0.66
C ALA A 70 -23.27 5.73 -0.87
N LYS A 71 -23.16 6.95 -1.41
CA LYS A 71 -22.88 7.18 -2.83
C LYS A 71 -21.38 7.14 -3.14
N PHE A 72 -20.54 7.62 -2.23
CA PHE A 72 -19.10 7.78 -2.44
C PHE A 72 -18.34 6.46 -2.33
N PHE A 73 -18.55 5.65 -1.29
CA PHE A 73 -17.72 4.47 -1.04
C PHE A 73 -17.78 3.40 -2.13
N PRO A 74 -18.90 3.13 -2.82
CA PRO A 74 -18.89 2.21 -3.96
C PRO A 74 -17.88 2.63 -5.04
N VAL A 75 -17.84 3.92 -5.38
CA VAL A 75 -16.92 4.48 -6.39
C VAL A 75 -15.47 4.49 -5.88
N PHE A 76 -15.27 4.80 -4.61
CA PHE A 76 -13.96 4.75 -3.96
C PHE A 76 -13.37 3.33 -3.94
N ARG A 77 -14.16 2.31 -3.59
CA ARG A 77 -13.74 0.90 -3.60
C ARG A 77 -13.40 0.43 -5.00
N GLU A 78 -14.19 0.84 -6.01
CA GLU A 78 -13.90 0.53 -7.40
C GLU A 78 -12.55 1.10 -7.85
N MET A 79 -12.27 2.36 -7.53
CA MET A 79 -10.96 2.98 -7.77
C MET A 79 -9.84 2.16 -7.13
N ARG A 80 -9.98 1.85 -5.85
CA ARG A 80 -8.97 1.09 -5.11
C ARG A 80 -8.72 -0.29 -5.71
N LYS A 81 -9.78 -1.00 -6.11
CA LYS A 81 -9.65 -2.31 -6.78
C LYS A 81 -8.85 -2.19 -8.09
N LYS A 82 -9.13 -1.17 -8.90
CA LYS A 82 -8.39 -0.91 -10.15
C LYS A 82 -6.93 -0.53 -9.86
N LEU A 83 -6.68 0.32 -8.87
CA LEU A 83 -5.31 0.67 -8.45
C LEU A 83 -4.52 -0.58 -8.01
N MET A 84 -5.15 -1.50 -7.27
CA MET A 84 -4.51 -2.73 -6.82
C MET A 84 -4.10 -3.65 -7.99
N SER A 85 -4.86 -3.71 -9.09
CA SER A 85 -4.46 -4.49 -10.27
C SER A 85 -3.18 -3.98 -10.92
N TYR A 86 -2.99 -2.65 -11.00
CA TYR A 86 -1.75 -2.07 -11.50
C TYR A 86 -0.53 -2.42 -10.63
N PHE A 87 -0.72 -2.52 -9.31
CA PHE A 87 0.37 -2.89 -8.40
C PHE A 87 0.76 -4.36 -8.49
N SER A 88 -0.19 -5.27 -8.78
CA SER A 88 0.15 -6.68 -9.00
C SER A 88 1.07 -6.86 -10.22
N ASP A 89 0.88 -6.04 -11.24
CA ASP A 89 1.70 -6.07 -12.45
C ASP A 89 3.10 -5.47 -12.24
N MET A 90 3.25 -4.52 -11.32
CA MET A 90 4.57 -3.99 -10.94
C MET A 90 5.50 -5.05 -10.35
N GLN A 91 4.98 -6.05 -9.66
CA GLN A 91 5.83 -7.09 -9.06
C GLN A 91 6.50 -7.98 -10.10
N ARG A 92 5.92 -8.12 -11.29
CA ARG A 92 6.49 -8.93 -12.38
C ARG A 92 7.81 -8.35 -12.91
N ASN A 93 7.99 -7.02 -12.88
CA ASN A 93 9.19 -6.35 -13.41
C ASN A 93 10.32 -6.18 -12.37
N ARG A 94 10.18 -6.76 -11.17
CA ARG A 94 11.24 -6.70 -10.13
C ARG A 94 12.52 -7.47 -10.49
N PHE A 95 12.44 -8.37 -11.46
CA PHE A 95 13.52 -9.27 -11.82
C PHE A 95 14.05 -9.01 -13.24
N VAL A 96 14.24 -7.73 -13.59
CA VAL A 96 14.88 -7.37 -14.85
C VAL A 96 16.38 -7.62 -14.73
N ASP A 97 16.93 -8.37 -15.68
CA ASP A 97 18.37 -8.54 -15.78
C ASP A 97 19.02 -7.21 -16.19
N THR A 98 19.75 -6.61 -15.26
CA THR A 98 20.41 -5.32 -15.47
C THR A 98 21.64 -5.40 -16.38
N SER A 99 22.07 -6.59 -16.79
CA SER A 99 23.11 -6.77 -17.81
C SER A 99 22.55 -6.67 -19.24
N ASP A 100 21.24 -6.83 -19.44
CA ASP A 100 20.56 -6.63 -20.72
C ASP A 100 20.01 -5.21 -20.86
N ASN A 101 20.72 -4.35 -21.58
CA ASN A 101 20.34 -2.96 -21.84
C ASN A 101 18.95 -2.83 -22.49
N LYS A 102 18.56 -3.75 -23.39
CA LYS A 102 17.27 -3.70 -24.05
C LYS A 102 16.13 -4.09 -23.09
N ALA A 103 16.38 -5.06 -22.21
CA ALA A 103 15.43 -5.42 -21.16
C ALA A 103 15.25 -4.25 -20.19
N CYS A 104 16.32 -3.59 -19.78
CA CYS A 104 16.27 -2.40 -18.93
C CYS A 104 15.49 -1.25 -19.58
N GLU A 105 15.75 -0.94 -20.85
CA GLU A 105 15.04 0.11 -21.58
C GLU A 105 13.53 -0.18 -21.64
N ARG A 106 13.14 -1.41 -21.99
CA ARG A 106 11.72 -1.80 -22.00
C ARG A 106 11.08 -1.65 -20.62
N ALA A 107 11.75 -2.13 -19.58
CA ALA A 107 11.24 -2.07 -18.22
C ALA A 107 11.04 -0.62 -17.72
N ILE A 108 11.95 0.30 -18.08
CA ILE A 108 11.82 1.73 -17.76
C ILE A 108 10.61 2.32 -18.48
N ARG A 109 10.46 2.10 -19.80
CA ARG A 109 9.33 2.62 -20.57
C ARG A 109 7.98 2.08 -20.07
N GLU A 110 7.93 0.80 -19.72
CA GLU A 110 6.72 0.19 -19.16
C GLU A 110 6.39 0.73 -17.76
N ALA A 111 7.40 1.03 -16.94
CA ALA A 111 7.20 1.65 -15.64
C ALA A 111 6.63 3.06 -15.77
N ASP A 112 7.23 3.88 -16.66
CA ASP A 112 6.77 5.24 -16.94
C ASP A 112 5.32 5.26 -17.48
N GLN A 113 5.01 4.34 -18.40
CA GLN A 113 3.65 4.25 -18.96
C GLN A 113 2.64 3.86 -17.86
N ARG A 114 2.96 2.90 -17.00
CA ARG A 114 2.10 2.53 -15.87
C ARG A 114 1.87 3.68 -14.91
N ASP A 115 2.88 4.48 -14.63
CA ASP A 115 2.75 5.65 -13.75
C ASP A 115 1.80 6.70 -14.37
N LEU A 116 1.86 6.89 -15.70
CA LEU A 116 0.92 7.74 -16.42
C LEU A 116 -0.50 7.19 -16.33
N ASP A 117 -0.69 5.91 -16.58
CA ASP A 117 -2.01 5.25 -16.53
C ASP A 117 -2.61 5.33 -15.12
N LEU A 118 -1.81 5.13 -14.07
CA LEU A 118 -2.23 5.32 -12.68
C LEU A 118 -2.71 6.76 -12.42
N LYS A 119 -2.01 7.75 -12.96
CA LYS A 119 -2.40 9.16 -12.82
C LYS A 119 -3.67 9.49 -13.57
N LEU A 120 -3.85 8.93 -14.76
CA LEU A 120 -5.08 9.06 -15.53
C LEU A 120 -6.27 8.43 -14.81
N LEU A 121 -6.09 7.24 -14.28
CA LEU A 121 -7.09 6.55 -13.46
C LEU A 121 -7.47 7.39 -12.22
N GLN A 122 -6.48 7.88 -11.46
CA GLN A 122 -6.75 8.73 -10.30
C GLN A 122 -7.55 9.99 -10.70
N ARG A 123 -7.17 10.66 -11.80
CA ARG A 123 -7.90 11.83 -12.31
C ARG A 123 -9.35 11.50 -12.62
N GLU A 124 -9.60 10.40 -13.34
CA GLU A 124 -10.97 9.95 -13.67
C GLU A 124 -11.84 9.80 -12.41
N TYR A 125 -11.30 9.17 -11.36
CA TYR A 125 -12.05 8.97 -10.14
C TYR A 125 -12.18 10.23 -9.30
N HIS A 126 -11.21 11.14 -9.32
CA HIS A 126 -11.36 12.44 -8.68
C HIS A 126 -12.50 13.25 -9.31
N GLU A 127 -12.68 13.19 -10.63
CA GLU A 127 -13.83 13.79 -11.30
C GLU A 127 -15.15 13.13 -10.82
N LYS A 128 -15.21 11.80 -10.75
CA LYS A 128 -16.39 11.11 -10.22
C LYS A 128 -16.66 11.50 -8.76
N PHE A 129 -15.64 11.70 -7.95
CA PHE A 129 -15.81 12.17 -6.57
C PHE A 129 -16.41 13.57 -6.51
N MET A 130 -16.00 14.46 -7.39
CA MET A 130 -16.52 15.83 -7.46
C MET A 130 -17.97 15.90 -8.00
N VAL A 131 -18.46 14.86 -8.66
CA VAL A 131 -19.89 14.73 -9.01
C VAL A 131 -20.74 14.34 -7.78
N ILE A 132 -20.18 13.54 -6.87
CA ILE A 132 -20.89 13.03 -5.69
C ILE A 132 -20.77 13.97 -4.50
N LEU A 133 -19.60 14.58 -4.33
CA LEU A 133 -19.23 15.46 -3.23
C LEU A 133 -18.91 16.85 -3.74
N SER A 134 -19.02 17.86 -2.88
CA SER A 134 -18.45 19.16 -3.24
C SER A 134 -16.93 19.06 -3.45
N PRO A 135 -16.30 19.88 -4.30
CA PRO A 135 -14.85 19.85 -4.50
C PRO A 135 -14.05 19.99 -3.21
N ALA A 136 -14.55 20.77 -2.24
CA ALA A 136 -13.94 20.91 -0.92
C ALA A 136 -13.98 19.60 -0.12
N LYS A 137 -15.08 18.85 -0.15
CA LYS A 137 -15.18 17.53 0.49
C LYS A 137 -14.34 16.48 -0.24
N ALA A 138 -14.34 16.46 -1.56
CA ALA A 138 -13.48 15.58 -2.34
C ALA A 138 -11.98 15.81 -2.00
N MET A 139 -11.55 17.05 -1.85
CA MET A 139 -10.20 17.37 -1.42
C MET A 139 -9.91 16.89 0.01
N LYS A 140 -10.88 17.00 0.93
CA LYS A 140 -10.73 16.46 2.30
C LYS A 140 -10.60 14.95 2.29
N VAL A 141 -11.37 14.24 1.46
CA VAL A 141 -11.26 12.78 1.30
C VAL A 141 -9.85 12.39 0.83
N ILE A 142 -9.33 13.02 -0.23
CA ILE A 142 -7.99 12.76 -0.76
C ILE A 142 -6.93 12.96 0.33
N ARG A 143 -7.02 14.06 1.09
CA ARG A 143 -6.10 14.34 2.20
C ARG A 143 -6.25 13.37 3.37
N ALA A 144 -7.48 12.91 3.65
CA ALA A 144 -7.75 11.92 4.69
C ALA A 144 -7.10 10.58 4.35
N GLU A 145 -7.26 10.10 3.11
CA GLU A 145 -6.59 8.89 2.63
C GLU A 145 -5.07 8.99 2.80
N GLU A 146 -4.46 10.09 2.33
CA GLU A 146 -3.01 10.32 2.50
C GLU A 146 -2.59 10.34 3.97
N LYS A 147 -3.37 10.99 4.83
CA LYS A 147 -3.11 11.08 6.27
C LYS A 147 -3.16 9.72 6.93
N PHE A 148 -4.17 8.90 6.59
CA PHE A 148 -4.32 7.55 7.10
C PHE A 148 -3.11 6.68 6.75
N HIS A 149 -2.71 6.64 5.49
CA HIS A 149 -1.55 5.88 5.04
C HIS A 149 -0.27 6.32 5.77
N ARG A 150 -0.03 7.63 5.91
CA ARG A 150 1.12 8.14 6.68
C ARG A 150 1.11 7.70 8.14
N GLN A 151 -0.07 7.64 8.78
CA GLN A 151 -0.19 7.17 10.17
C GLN A 151 0.13 5.69 10.31
N ILE A 152 -0.39 4.86 9.41
CA ILE A 152 -0.11 3.41 9.39
C ILE A 152 1.38 3.16 9.19
N PHE A 153 2.01 3.86 8.24
CA PHE A 153 3.45 3.77 8.00
C PHE A 153 4.27 4.16 9.23
N LYS A 154 3.95 5.29 9.87
CA LYS A 154 4.64 5.71 11.11
C LYS A 154 4.48 4.69 12.25
N LYS A 155 3.29 4.08 12.38
CA LYS A 155 3.06 3.02 13.38
C LYS A 155 3.91 1.78 13.09
N ALA A 156 4.03 1.37 11.82
CA ALA A 156 4.86 0.24 11.42
C ALA A 156 6.34 0.52 11.72
N ALA A 157 6.88 1.66 11.26
CA ALA A 157 8.28 2.04 11.48
C ALA A 157 8.65 2.14 12.97
N ARG A 158 7.76 2.67 13.83
CA ARG A 158 8.00 2.73 15.29
C ARG A 158 8.02 1.36 15.95
N ARG A 159 7.26 0.40 15.44
CA ARG A 159 7.27 -0.98 15.95
C ARG A 159 8.58 -1.69 15.59
N ASP A 160 9.10 -1.46 14.38
CA ASP A 160 10.35 -2.07 13.93
C ASP A 160 11.56 -1.47 14.68
N ALA A 161 11.56 -0.17 14.98
CA ALA A 161 12.61 0.49 15.75
C ALA A 161 12.67 0.09 17.26
N ARG A 162 11.65 -0.60 17.77
CA ARG A 162 11.60 -1.08 19.16
C ARG A 162 12.01 -2.55 19.30
N ARG A 163 12.44 -3.20 18.22
CA ARG A 163 12.96 -4.57 18.17
C ARG A 163 14.46 -4.62 18.12
#